data_d033f47ecf3873d590faf188b48f4625
#
_entry.id   d033f47ecf3873d590faf188b48f4625
#
_cell.length_a   1.000
_cell.length_b   1.000
_cell.length_c   1.000
_cell.angle_alpha   90.00
_cell.angle_beta   90.00
_cell.angle_gamma   90.00
#
_symmetry.space_group_name_H-M   'P 1'
#
loop_
_entity.id
_entity.type
_entity.pdbx_description
1 polymer ?
#
loop_
_entity_poly.entity_id
_entity_poly.type
_entity_poly.pdbx_seq_one_letter_code
_entity_poly.pdbx_strand_id
1 'polypeptide(L)'
;FSDRVLTPAERRYVRDRPETFAGRWAAKEAVSKVLGLGVRGIGWKDIEIERMPTGQPAVRLHGRAAERATQLGMGRIAVSITHESEYAVAIAFGVRSAGGRYVFPLDIDARIDDRERKILARLERLQAAAQAARPVAER
;
A
#
# COMPACT_ATOMS: atom_id res chain seq x y z
N PHE A 1 -2.51 -7.85 -15.70
CA PHE A 1 -2.60 -7.98 -14.24
C PHE A 1 -1.21 -8.00 -13.59
N SER A 2 -0.31 -8.85 -14.06
CA SER A 2 1.07 -8.96 -13.55
C SER A 2 1.81 -7.61 -13.52
N ASP A 3 1.61 -6.76 -14.51
CA ASP A 3 2.24 -5.44 -14.61
C ASP A 3 1.83 -4.45 -13.51
N ARG A 4 0.68 -4.66 -12.90
CA ARG A 4 0.21 -3.85 -11.76
C ARG A 4 0.75 -4.36 -10.43
N VAL A 5 1.09 -5.63 -10.37
CA VAL A 5 1.43 -6.34 -9.13
C VAL A 5 2.93 -6.46 -8.93
N LEU A 6 3.66 -6.84 -9.97
CA LEU A 6 5.08 -7.16 -9.89
C LEU A 6 5.97 -5.96 -10.19
N THR A 7 7.03 -5.81 -9.42
CA THR A 7 8.13 -4.91 -9.78
C THR A 7 8.86 -5.44 -11.02
N PRO A 8 9.65 -4.61 -11.72
CA PRO A 8 10.46 -5.08 -12.84
C PRO A 8 11.41 -6.23 -12.47
N ALA A 9 11.95 -6.22 -11.26
CA ALA A 9 12.83 -7.29 -10.77
C ALA A 9 12.06 -8.58 -10.55
N GLU A 10 10.90 -8.52 -9.91
CA GLU A 10 10.02 -9.68 -9.72
C GLU A 10 9.57 -10.27 -11.05
N ARG A 11 9.21 -9.44 -12.04
CA ARG A 11 8.83 -9.94 -13.38
C ARG A 11 9.95 -10.71 -14.06
N ARG A 12 11.18 -10.21 -13.98
CA ARG A 12 12.36 -10.95 -14.51
C ARG A 12 12.55 -12.29 -13.83
N TYR A 13 12.23 -12.38 -12.54
CA TYR A 13 12.33 -13.62 -11.79
C TYR A 13 11.17 -14.58 -12.09
N VAL A 14 9.94 -14.09 -12.11
CA VAL A 14 8.71 -14.88 -12.31
C VAL A 14 8.67 -15.45 -13.72
N ARG A 15 8.98 -14.63 -14.74
CA ARG A 15 8.83 -15.00 -16.16
C ARG A 15 7.44 -15.57 -16.44
N ASP A 16 7.38 -16.74 -17.11
CA ASP A 16 6.15 -17.44 -17.50
C ASP A 16 5.79 -18.58 -16.53
N ARG A 17 6.08 -18.41 -15.24
CA ARG A 17 5.82 -19.43 -14.21
C ARG A 17 4.64 -19.00 -13.33
N PRO A 18 3.42 -19.50 -13.60
CA PRO A 18 2.22 -19.09 -12.88
C PRO A 18 2.28 -19.42 -11.38
N GLU A 19 2.90 -20.55 -10.99
CA GLU A 19 3.07 -20.95 -9.59
C GLU A 19 3.97 -19.96 -8.84
N THR A 20 5.04 -19.53 -9.50
CA THR A 20 5.95 -18.52 -8.94
C THR A 20 5.25 -17.16 -8.81
N PHE A 21 4.39 -16.79 -9.77
CA PHE A 21 3.56 -15.61 -9.67
C PHE A 21 2.58 -15.71 -8.50
N ALA A 22 1.86 -16.83 -8.39
CA ALA A 22 0.91 -17.06 -7.30
C ALA A 22 1.58 -16.96 -5.93
N GLY A 23 2.77 -17.54 -5.77
CA GLY A 23 3.56 -17.42 -4.54
C GLY A 23 3.94 -15.98 -4.21
N ARG A 24 4.34 -15.18 -5.20
CA ARG A 24 4.64 -13.75 -5.01
C ARG A 24 3.39 -12.96 -4.62
N TRP A 25 2.28 -13.25 -5.28
CA TRP A 25 0.99 -12.64 -4.97
C TRP A 25 0.57 -12.92 -3.54
N ALA A 26 0.53 -14.20 -3.14
CA ALA A 26 0.19 -14.62 -1.78
C ALA A 26 1.08 -13.95 -0.72
N ALA A 27 2.39 -13.84 -1.01
CA ALA A 27 3.33 -13.17 -0.10
C ALA A 27 3.04 -11.68 0.06
N LYS A 28 2.74 -10.97 -1.04
CA LYS A 28 2.36 -9.54 -0.98
C LYS A 28 1.08 -9.34 -0.18
N GLU A 29 0.07 -10.18 -0.36
CA GLU A 29 -1.15 -10.16 0.44
C GLU A 29 -0.88 -10.41 1.92
N ALA A 30 -0.08 -11.41 2.25
CA ALA A 30 0.29 -11.69 3.63
C ALA A 30 1.01 -10.49 4.29
N VAL A 31 1.97 -9.87 3.59
CA VAL A 31 2.69 -8.69 4.07
C VAL A 31 1.76 -7.49 4.23
N SER A 32 0.83 -7.27 3.31
CA SER A 32 -0.14 -6.17 3.41
C SER A 32 -1.03 -6.28 4.65
N LYS A 33 -1.38 -7.51 5.04
CA LYS A 33 -2.13 -7.79 6.28
C LYS A 33 -1.30 -7.50 7.53
N VAL A 34 -0.01 -7.83 7.52
CA VAL A 34 0.92 -7.48 8.62
C VAL A 34 0.99 -5.95 8.80
N LEU A 35 0.97 -5.20 7.70
CA LEU A 35 0.95 -3.73 7.72
C LEU A 35 -0.42 -3.14 8.11
N GLY A 36 -1.46 -3.98 8.24
CA GLY A 36 -2.80 -3.57 8.67
C GLY A 36 -3.56 -2.71 7.67
N LEU A 37 -3.14 -2.68 6.40
CA LEU A 37 -3.77 -1.87 5.36
C LEU A 37 -4.57 -2.71 4.36
N GLY A 38 -4.40 -4.03 4.36
CA GLY A 38 -4.96 -4.90 3.34
C GLY A 38 -4.55 -4.42 1.94
N VAL A 39 -5.39 -4.64 0.96
CA VAL A 39 -5.16 -4.21 -0.43
C VAL A 39 -5.50 -2.72 -0.67
N ARG A 40 -6.06 -2.04 0.31
CA ARG A 40 -6.46 -0.63 0.20
C ARG A 40 -5.37 0.27 0.78
N GLY A 41 -4.77 1.10 -0.05
CA GLY A 41 -3.84 2.14 0.38
C GLY A 41 -2.36 1.86 0.19
N ILE A 42 -1.96 0.65 -0.19
CA ILE A 42 -0.59 0.29 -0.58
C ILE A 42 -0.60 -0.12 -2.05
N GLY A 43 0.34 0.39 -2.83
CA GLY A 43 0.60 -0.12 -4.17
C GLY A 43 1.22 -1.53 -4.08
N TRP A 44 0.78 -2.47 -4.91
CA TRP A 44 1.35 -3.82 -4.92
C TRP A 44 2.87 -3.84 -5.14
N LYS A 45 3.39 -2.85 -5.86
CA LYS A 45 4.83 -2.68 -6.10
C LYS A 45 5.57 -2.09 -4.91
N ASP A 46 4.84 -1.53 -3.95
CA ASP A 46 5.45 -1.04 -2.71
C ASP A 46 5.88 -2.19 -1.78
N ILE A 47 5.40 -3.41 -2.04
CA ILE A 47 5.86 -4.63 -1.40
C ILE A 47 6.60 -5.46 -2.43
N GLU A 48 7.90 -5.53 -2.36
CA GLU A 48 8.73 -6.35 -3.24
C GLU A 48 9.21 -7.59 -2.51
N ILE A 49 9.06 -8.75 -3.15
CA ILE A 49 9.55 -10.02 -2.61
C ILE A 49 10.80 -10.42 -3.39
N GLU A 50 11.93 -10.23 -2.79
CA GLU A 50 13.23 -10.60 -3.35
C GLU A 50 13.55 -12.08 -3.10
N ARG A 51 14.47 -12.62 -3.88
CA ARG A 51 15.09 -13.90 -3.59
C ARG A 51 16.55 -13.67 -3.20
N MET A 52 16.88 -14.04 -1.98
CA MET A 52 18.25 -13.98 -1.50
C MET A 52 19.13 -15.03 -2.22
N PRO A 53 20.45 -14.86 -2.26
CA PRO A 53 21.36 -15.87 -2.82
C PRO A 53 21.20 -17.26 -2.19
N THR A 54 20.78 -17.33 -0.94
CA THR A 54 20.45 -18.57 -0.22
C THR A 54 19.16 -19.22 -0.68
N GLY A 55 18.39 -18.58 -1.57
CA GLY A 55 17.08 -19.04 -2.03
C GLY A 55 15.91 -18.54 -1.18
N GLN A 56 16.16 -18.01 0.01
CA GLN A 56 15.12 -17.51 0.91
C GLN A 56 14.42 -16.27 0.34
N PRO A 57 13.08 -16.15 0.53
CA PRO A 57 12.38 -14.93 0.21
C PRO A 57 12.69 -13.84 1.25
N ALA A 58 12.85 -12.61 0.79
CA ALA A 58 13.01 -11.42 1.62
C ALA A 58 12.00 -10.35 1.21
N VAL A 59 11.52 -9.59 2.18
CA VAL A 59 10.58 -8.48 1.95
C VAL A 59 11.35 -7.18 1.89
N ARG A 60 11.20 -6.46 0.78
CA ARG A 60 11.63 -5.07 0.65
C ARG A 60 10.40 -4.18 0.49
N LEU A 61 10.31 -3.15 1.32
CA LEU A 61 9.21 -2.20 1.30
C LEU A 61 9.63 -0.89 0.64
N HIS A 62 8.74 -0.32 -0.15
CA HIS A 62 8.90 0.94 -0.84
C HIS A 62 7.71 1.86 -0.53
N GLY A 63 7.85 3.14 -0.82
CA GLY A 63 6.77 4.13 -0.77
C GLY A 63 5.89 4.01 0.47
N ARG A 64 4.60 3.93 0.25
CA ARG A 64 3.59 3.86 1.33
C ARG A 64 3.72 2.64 2.24
N ALA A 65 4.17 1.51 1.73
CA ALA A 65 4.39 0.33 2.55
C ALA A 65 5.55 0.54 3.54
N ALA A 66 6.63 1.17 3.11
CA ALA A 66 7.76 1.54 3.97
C ALA A 66 7.36 2.58 5.03
N GLU A 67 6.62 3.61 4.64
CA GLU A 67 6.09 4.62 5.57
C GLU A 67 5.21 3.96 6.64
N ARG A 68 4.33 3.04 6.22
CA ARG A 68 3.46 2.33 7.14
C ARG A 68 4.22 1.44 8.11
N ALA A 69 5.22 0.72 7.63
CA ALA A 69 6.10 -0.08 8.49
C ALA A 69 6.78 0.79 9.56
N THR A 70 7.26 1.97 9.17
CA THR A 70 7.85 2.95 10.10
C THR A 70 6.83 3.42 11.15
N GLN A 71 5.60 3.78 10.73
CA GLN A 71 4.53 4.17 11.66
C GLN A 71 4.21 3.09 12.70
N LEU A 72 4.25 1.83 12.28
CA LEU A 72 4.01 0.69 13.17
C LEU A 72 5.23 0.31 14.02
N GLY A 73 6.37 0.95 13.81
CA GLY A 73 7.64 0.55 14.44
C GLY A 73 8.07 -0.86 14.02
N MET A 74 7.77 -1.26 12.79
CA MET A 74 8.18 -2.56 12.25
C MET A 74 9.68 -2.55 11.97
N GLY A 75 10.40 -3.47 12.59
CA GLY A 75 11.82 -3.66 12.30
C GLY A 75 12.05 -4.54 11.07
N ARG A 76 11.53 -5.74 11.09
CA ARG A 76 11.64 -6.72 10.01
C ARG A 76 10.31 -7.39 9.75
N ILE A 77 10.06 -7.69 8.47
CA ILE A 77 8.97 -8.58 8.06
C ILE A 77 9.61 -9.80 7.44
N ALA A 78 9.38 -10.96 8.05
CA ALA A 78 9.78 -12.24 7.50
C ALA A 78 8.62 -12.84 6.72
N VAL A 79 8.93 -13.58 5.67
CA VAL A 79 7.94 -14.26 4.84
C VAL A 79 8.41 -15.67 4.51
N SER A 80 7.47 -16.62 4.50
CA SER A 80 7.66 -17.97 3.99
C SER A 80 6.64 -18.22 2.91
N ILE A 81 7.04 -18.90 1.84
CA ILE A 81 6.22 -19.15 0.66
C ILE A 81 6.35 -20.62 0.28
N THR A 82 5.23 -21.27 0.04
CA THR A 82 5.16 -22.57 -0.61
C THR A 82 4.18 -22.52 -1.77
N HIS A 83 4.42 -23.30 -2.81
CA HIS A 83 3.51 -23.38 -3.95
C HIS A 83 3.60 -24.75 -4.60
N GLU A 84 2.47 -25.18 -5.10
CA GLU A 84 2.26 -26.35 -5.92
C GLU A 84 1.64 -25.91 -7.26
N SER A 85 1.26 -26.86 -8.09
CA SER A 85 0.65 -26.57 -9.40
C SER A 85 -0.70 -25.84 -9.29
N GLU A 86 -1.46 -26.10 -8.24
CA GLU A 86 -2.85 -25.62 -8.10
C GLU A 86 -3.01 -24.49 -7.08
N TYR A 87 -2.09 -24.34 -6.13
CA TYR A 87 -2.21 -23.33 -5.09
C TYR A 87 -0.84 -22.82 -4.62
N ALA A 88 -0.87 -21.64 -4.04
CA ALA A 88 0.26 -21.05 -3.34
C ALA A 88 -0.18 -20.50 -1.99
N VAL A 89 0.67 -20.70 -0.98
CA VAL A 89 0.44 -20.20 0.37
C VAL A 89 1.64 -19.37 0.82
N ALA A 90 1.37 -18.27 1.51
CA ALA A 90 2.40 -17.48 2.16
C ALA A 90 1.99 -17.09 3.57
N ILE A 91 2.97 -17.09 4.45
CA ILE A 91 2.84 -16.58 5.82
C ILE A 91 3.83 -15.43 5.99
N ALA A 92 3.38 -14.33 6.58
CA ALA A 92 4.24 -13.21 6.91
C ALA A 92 4.18 -12.89 8.41
N PHE A 93 5.33 -12.55 8.98
CA PHE A 93 5.48 -12.13 10.36
C PHE A 93 6.15 -10.76 10.43
N GLY A 94 5.51 -9.81 11.10
CA GLY A 94 6.10 -8.52 11.40
C GLY A 94 6.55 -8.48 12.87
N VAL A 95 7.79 -8.08 13.09
CA VAL A 95 8.36 -7.87 14.42
C VAL A 95 8.48 -6.36 14.64
N ARG A 96 7.91 -5.87 15.77
CA ARG A 96 8.09 -4.47 16.16
C ARG A 96 9.41 -4.29 16.88
N SER A 97 10.05 -3.17 16.60
CA SER A 97 11.19 -2.71 17.40
C SER A 97 10.78 -2.42 18.83
N ALA A 98 11.71 -2.48 19.77
CA ALA A 98 11.46 -2.07 21.14
C ALA A 98 10.91 -0.63 21.16
N GLY A 99 9.77 -0.42 21.80
CA GLY A 99 9.06 0.87 21.82
C GLY A 99 8.10 1.11 20.63
N GLY A 100 8.04 0.21 19.65
CA GLY A 100 7.08 0.28 18.56
C GLY A 100 5.64 0.18 19.06
N ARG A 101 4.77 1.08 18.59
CA ARG A 101 3.35 1.15 18.96
C ARG A 101 2.48 0.81 17.79
N TYR A 102 1.45 -0.03 18.00
CA TYR A 102 0.47 -0.25 16.96
C TYR A 102 -0.38 1.01 16.77
N VAL A 103 -0.38 1.51 15.55
CA VAL A 103 -1.23 2.64 15.15
C VAL A 103 -2.25 2.09 14.15
N PHE A 104 -3.53 2.22 14.49
CA PHE A 104 -4.58 1.83 13.55
C PHE A 104 -4.43 2.61 12.23
N PRO A 105 -4.75 1.98 11.09
CA PRO A 105 -4.82 2.70 9.83
C PRO A 105 -5.71 3.93 10.02
N LEU A 106 -5.30 5.05 9.45
CA LEU A 106 -6.18 6.22 9.38
C LEU A 106 -7.49 5.79 8.73
N ASP A 107 -8.59 6.13 9.38
CA ASP A 107 -9.92 5.94 8.82
C ASP A 107 -9.99 6.66 7.47
N ILE A 108 -10.10 5.84 6.42
CA ILE A 108 -10.13 6.35 5.04
C ILE A 108 -11.39 7.18 4.83
N ASP A 109 -12.50 6.77 5.45
CA ASP A 109 -13.78 7.47 5.33
C ASP A 109 -13.69 8.85 6.01
N ALA A 110 -13.13 8.92 7.22
CA ALA A 110 -12.87 10.20 7.88
C ALA A 110 -11.95 11.14 7.09
N ARG A 111 -10.97 10.57 6.35
CA ARG A 111 -10.11 11.36 5.46
C ARG A 111 -10.83 11.85 4.21
N ILE A 112 -11.75 11.06 3.68
CA ILE A 112 -12.60 11.46 2.55
C ILE A 112 -13.49 12.59 2.99
N ASP A 113 -14.18 12.45 4.12
CA ASP A 113 -15.06 13.47 4.69
C ASP A 113 -14.33 14.79 4.97
N ASP A 114 -13.11 14.72 5.52
CA ASP A 114 -12.29 15.92 5.75
C ASP A 114 -11.88 16.60 4.43
N ARG A 115 -11.57 15.81 3.42
CA ARG A 115 -11.21 16.32 2.09
C ARG A 115 -12.41 16.95 1.38
N GLU A 116 -13.56 16.31 1.49
CA GLU A 116 -14.82 16.80 0.95
C GLU A 116 -15.20 18.13 1.60
N ARG A 117 -15.18 18.22 2.92
CA ARG A 117 -15.41 19.48 3.66
C ARG A 117 -14.49 20.62 3.22
N LYS A 118 -13.20 20.33 3.01
CA LYS A 118 -12.21 21.31 2.51
C LYS A 118 -12.52 21.79 1.10
N ILE A 119 -12.99 20.91 0.22
CA ILE A 119 -13.38 21.23 -1.16
C ILE A 119 -14.63 22.11 -1.14
N LEU A 120 -15.66 21.74 -0.38
CA LEU A 120 -16.88 22.51 -0.24
C LEU A 120 -16.61 23.93 0.30
N ALA A 121 -15.84 24.04 1.36
CA ALA A 121 -15.45 25.35 1.92
C ALA A 121 -14.64 26.21 0.94
N ARG A 122 -13.88 25.59 0.04
CA ARG A 122 -13.17 26.32 -1.03
C ARG A 122 -14.11 26.78 -2.12
N LEU A 123 -15.08 25.98 -2.51
CA LEU A 123 -16.12 26.33 -3.49
C LEU A 123 -16.97 27.50 -2.99
N GLU A 124 -17.41 27.45 -1.75
CA GLU A 124 -18.19 28.57 -1.13
C GLU A 124 -17.41 29.88 -1.17
N ARG A 125 -16.12 29.86 -0.81
CA ARG A 125 -15.26 31.04 -0.89
C ARG A 125 -15.12 31.57 -2.31
N LEU A 126 -14.98 30.71 -3.30
CA LEU A 126 -14.88 31.11 -4.69
C LEU A 126 -16.19 31.67 -5.23
N GLN A 127 -17.32 31.09 -4.82
CA GLN A 127 -18.65 31.62 -5.19
C GLN A 127 -18.90 33.01 -4.58
N ALA A 128 -18.57 33.19 -3.30
CA ALA A 128 -18.67 34.50 -2.65
C ALA A 128 -17.78 35.56 -3.31
N ALA A 129 -16.55 35.21 -3.66
CA ALA A 129 -15.65 36.10 -4.38
C ALA A 129 -16.17 36.43 -5.80
N ALA A 130 -16.73 35.47 -6.51
CA ALA A 130 -17.32 35.69 -7.82
C ALA A 130 -18.57 36.59 -7.77
N GLN A 131 -19.38 36.45 -6.71
CA GLN A 131 -20.54 37.31 -6.48
C GLN A 131 -20.11 38.75 -6.15
N ALA A 132 -19.09 38.91 -5.32
CA ALA A 132 -18.55 40.24 -4.96
C ALA A 132 -17.88 40.94 -6.16
N ALA A 133 -17.35 40.19 -7.12
CA ALA A 133 -16.70 40.71 -8.33
C ALA A 133 -17.70 41.08 -9.45
N ARG A 134 -19.00 40.79 -9.32
CA ARG A 134 -20.01 41.22 -10.31
C ARG A 134 -20.17 42.72 -10.25
N PRO A 135 -19.96 43.46 -11.35
CA PRO A 135 -20.20 44.88 -11.37
C PRO A 135 -21.68 45.13 -11.10
N VAL A 136 -21.94 46.08 -10.22
CA VAL A 136 -23.31 46.63 -10.01
C VAL A 136 -23.75 47.14 -11.36
N ALA A 137 -24.74 46.51 -11.99
CA ALA A 137 -25.34 47.02 -13.21
C ALA A 137 -25.90 48.39 -12.88
N GLU A 138 -25.30 49.43 -13.47
CA GLU A 138 -25.83 50.78 -13.41
C GLU A 138 -27.29 50.78 -13.91
N ARG A 139 -28.18 51.31 -13.09
CA ARG A 139 -29.57 51.58 -13.47
C ARG A 139 -29.65 52.87 -14.25
#